data_88f7ab0e45303119191f20aaaf2540c6
#
_entry.id   88f7ab0e45303119191f20aaaf2540c6
#
_cell.length_a   1.000
_cell.length_b   1.000
_cell.length_c   1.000
_cell.angle_alpha   90.00
_cell.angle_beta   90.00
_cell.angle_gamma   90.00
#
_symmetry.space_group_name_H-M   'P 1'
#
loop_
_entity.id
_entity.type
_entity.pdbx_description
1 polymer ?
#
loop_
_entity_poly.entity_id
_entity_poly.type
_entity_poly.pdbx_seq_one_letter_code
_entity_poly.pdbx_strand_id
1 'polypeptide(L)'
;MKKLISVILVICSLCLVTSCNSDSDWLKAEHTYSLLGFTVSYNYPDGYNAVSSDDDPAICIYADGIEDKVDWSIFMSVTDMNYLEFEDYKGDAAKTANDIKQKDGVWAFIYKEPQERTVMLKWFECGKLLTLLPASDFNYDDALEIVRTFEIDVWGEDVR
;
A
#
# COMPACT_ATOMS: atom_id res chain seq x y z
N MET A 1 -30.49 -41.77 22.83
CA MET A 1 -29.35 -40.94 23.25
C MET A 1 -28.27 -40.76 22.15
N LYS A 2 -27.85 -41.79 21.41
CA LYS A 2 -26.82 -41.66 20.35
C LYS A 2 -27.18 -40.75 19.17
N LYS A 3 -28.46 -40.63 18.81
CA LYS A 3 -28.91 -39.74 17.72
C LYS A 3 -28.91 -38.23 18.10
N LEU A 4 -29.07 -37.89 19.38
CA LEU A 4 -29.10 -36.53 19.85
C LEU A 4 -27.67 -35.90 19.85
N ILE A 5 -26.66 -36.73 20.19
CA ILE A 5 -25.26 -36.31 20.21
C ILE A 5 -24.75 -36.03 18.80
N SER A 6 -25.21 -36.76 17.80
CA SER A 6 -24.82 -36.57 16.40
C SER A 6 -25.37 -35.26 15.83
N VAL A 7 -26.56 -34.83 16.23
CA VAL A 7 -27.17 -33.55 15.78
C VAL A 7 -26.46 -32.34 16.41
N ILE A 8 -26.08 -32.46 17.69
CA ILE A 8 -25.35 -31.38 18.38
C ILE A 8 -23.95 -31.18 17.78
N LEU A 9 -23.26 -32.26 17.37
CA LEU A 9 -21.95 -32.20 16.75
C LEU A 9 -22.00 -31.55 15.35
N VAL A 10 -23.08 -31.80 14.58
CA VAL A 10 -23.27 -31.15 13.26
C VAL A 10 -23.60 -29.66 13.41
N ILE A 11 -24.37 -29.28 14.43
CA ILE A 11 -24.68 -27.84 14.68
C ILE A 11 -23.42 -27.12 15.16
N CYS A 12 -22.59 -27.71 16.00
CA CYS A 12 -21.31 -27.09 16.41
C CYS A 12 -20.31 -27.00 15.26
N SER A 13 -20.31 -27.92 14.30
CA SER A 13 -19.42 -27.82 13.13
C SER A 13 -19.93 -26.77 12.09
N LEU A 14 -21.20 -26.45 12.07
CA LEU A 14 -21.76 -25.37 11.25
C LEU A 14 -21.56 -23.98 11.85
N CYS A 15 -21.40 -23.86 13.17
CA CYS A 15 -21.11 -22.59 13.84
C CYS A 15 -19.63 -22.20 13.78
N LEU A 16 -18.72 -23.08 13.36
CA LEU A 16 -17.28 -22.79 13.24
C LEU A 16 -16.88 -22.25 11.85
N VAL A 17 -17.82 -22.07 10.93
CA VAL A 17 -17.55 -21.55 9.58
C VAL A 17 -18.05 -20.12 9.40
N THR A 18 -18.64 -19.51 10.42
CA THR A 18 -18.75 -18.05 10.48
C THR A 18 -17.52 -17.49 11.20
N SER A 19 -16.34 -17.76 10.68
CA SER A 19 -15.25 -16.83 10.72
C SER A 19 -15.82 -15.55 10.09
N CYS A 20 -16.08 -14.55 10.89
CA CYS A 20 -16.19 -13.19 10.43
C CYS A 20 -14.85 -12.87 9.74
N ASN A 21 -14.73 -13.20 8.47
CA ASN A 21 -13.95 -12.40 7.59
C ASN A 21 -14.67 -11.05 7.57
N SER A 22 -14.21 -10.13 8.37
CA SER A 22 -14.24 -8.76 7.97
C SER A 22 -13.26 -8.67 6.79
N ASP A 23 -13.64 -9.24 5.64
CA ASP A 23 -13.13 -8.80 4.37
C ASP A 23 -13.56 -7.33 4.32
N SER A 24 -12.70 -6.44 4.80
CA SER A 24 -12.75 -5.06 4.37
C SER A 24 -12.75 -5.17 2.85
N ASP A 25 -13.84 -4.72 2.20
CA ASP A 25 -13.97 -4.77 0.76
C ASP A 25 -12.86 -3.87 0.18
N TRP A 26 -11.74 -4.51 -0.20
CA TRP A 26 -10.62 -3.84 -0.83
C TRP A 26 -10.84 -3.87 -2.34
N LEU A 27 -10.78 -2.70 -2.95
CA LEU A 27 -10.88 -2.53 -4.38
C LEU A 27 -9.50 -2.69 -5.02
N LYS A 28 -9.45 -3.17 -6.25
CA LYS A 28 -8.23 -3.25 -7.05
C LYS A 28 -8.17 -2.09 -8.05
N ALA A 29 -7.04 -1.41 -8.10
CA ALA A 29 -6.70 -0.45 -9.13
C ALA A 29 -5.51 -0.93 -9.97
N GLU A 30 -5.48 -0.49 -11.23
CA GLU A 30 -4.38 -0.71 -12.14
C GLU A 30 -4.18 0.55 -12.99
N HIS A 31 -2.94 1.03 -13.09
CA HIS A 31 -2.57 2.19 -13.89
C HIS A 31 -1.40 1.85 -14.80
N THR A 32 -1.54 2.15 -16.08
CA THR A 32 -0.53 1.91 -17.10
C THR A 32 0.12 3.22 -17.52
N TYR A 33 1.41 3.34 -17.30
CA TYR A 33 2.24 4.48 -17.66
C TYR A 33 2.99 4.16 -18.96
N SER A 34 2.33 4.30 -20.11
CA SER A 34 2.82 3.87 -21.42
C SER A 34 4.14 4.56 -21.81
N LEU A 35 4.30 5.83 -21.50
CA LEU A 35 5.53 6.58 -21.78
C LEU A 35 6.71 6.16 -20.91
N LEU A 36 6.43 5.60 -19.73
CA LEU A 36 7.44 5.16 -18.77
C LEU A 36 7.69 3.66 -18.79
N GLY A 37 6.90 2.91 -19.58
CA GLY A 37 7.10 1.49 -19.84
C GLY A 37 6.78 0.56 -18.68
N PHE A 38 5.81 0.90 -17.81
CA PHE A 38 5.38 0.03 -16.72
C PHE A 38 3.90 0.18 -16.38
N THR A 39 3.38 -0.84 -15.71
CA THR A 39 2.04 -0.86 -15.11
C THR A 39 2.18 -1.07 -13.60
N VAL A 40 1.39 -0.38 -12.81
CA VAL A 40 1.25 -0.62 -11.37
C VAL A 40 -0.13 -1.14 -11.06
N SER A 41 -0.22 -2.11 -10.16
CA SER A 41 -1.47 -2.58 -9.58
C SER A 41 -1.38 -2.61 -8.06
N TYR A 42 -2.48 -2.33 -7.38
CA TYR A 42 -2.57 -2.30 -5.92
C TYR A 42 -4.01 -2.41 -5.46
N ASN A 43 -4.19 -2.71 -4.18
CA ASN A 43 -5.50 -2.70 -3.54
C ASN A 43 -5.61 -1.49 -2.60
N TYR A 44 -6.82 -0.97 -2.44
CA TYR A 44 -7.13 0.14 -1.54
C TYR A 44 -8.53 -0.07 -0.91
N PRO A 45 -8.81 0.51 0.27
CA PRO A 45 -10.06 0.29 0.97
C PRO A 45 -11.27 0.80 0.17
N ASP A 46 -12.41 0.11 0.28
CA ASP A 46 -13.71 0.63 -0.20
C ASP A 46 -14.07 1.94 0.50
N GLY A 47 -14.83 2.81 -0.17
CA GLY A 47 -15.12 4.18 0.30
C GLY A 47 -14.02 5.19 0.01
N TYR A 48 -12.98 4.80 -0.78
CA TYR A 48 -11.94 5.68 -1.30
C TYR A 48 -11.92 5.65 -2.82
N ASN A 49 -11.44 6.74 -3.40
CA ASN A 49 -11.15 6.86 -4.83
C ASN A 49 -9.64 6.88 -5.04
N ALA A 50 -9.18 6.20 -6.10
CA ALA A 50 -7.79 6.23 -6.52
C ALA A 50 -7.69 6.93 -7.89
N VAL A 51 -6.84 7.94 -7.99
CA VAL A 51 -6.62 8.74 -9.21
C VAL A 51 -5.14 8.81 -9.52
N SER A 52 -4.79 8.60 -10.79
CA SER A 52 -3.44 8.79 -11.30
C SER A 52 -3.44 9.78 -12.47
N SER A 53 -2.26 10.35 -12.75
CA SER A 53 -2.00 11.08 -13.98
C SER A 53 -1.32 10.14 -14.99
N ASP A 54 -1.66 10.24 -16.27
CA ASP A 54 -1.05 9.42 -17.33
C ASP A 54 0.43 9.77 -17.56
N ASP A 55 0.82 11.03 -17.26
CA ASP A 55 2.16 11.55 -17.52
C ASP A 55 3.09 11.51 -16.30
N ASP A 56 2.53 11.37 -15.09
CA ASP A 56 3.29 11.36 -13.84
C ASP A 56 2.91 10.10 -13.05
N PRO A 57 3.87 9.23 -12.66
CA PRO A 57 3.60 8.04 -11.87
C PRO A 57 3.23 8.38 -10.41
N ALA A 58 2.43 9.40 -10.23
CA ALA A 58 1.83 9.78 -8.96
C ALA A 58 0.40 9.28 -8.88
N ILE A 59 0.05 8.72 -7.72
CA ILE A 59 -1.26 8.16 -7.42
C ILE A 59 -1.76 8.82 -6.14
N CYS A 60 -3.00 9.30 -6.17
CA CYS A 60 -3.65 9.89 -5.01
C CYS A 60 -4.85 9.04 -4.62
N ILE A 61 -4.94 8.68 -3.33
CA ILE A 61 -6.11 8.02 -2.75
C ILE A 61 -6.77 9.01 -1.78
N TYR A 62 -8.08 9.22 -1.93
CA TYR A 62 -8.86 10.14 -1.11
C TYR A 62 -10.25 9.54 -0.81
N ALA A 63 -10.84 9.92 0.32
CA ALA A 63 -12.15 9.42 0.71
C ALA A 63 -13.25 9.90 -0.25
N ASP A 64 -14.28 9.08 -0.45
CA ASP A 64 -15.47 9.43 -1.22
C ASP A 64 -16.14 10.69 -0.67
N GLY A 65 -16.61 11.56 -1.59
CA GLY A 65 -17.29 12.82 -1.23
C GLY A 65 -16.37 14.00 -0.92
N ILE A 66 -15.04 13.84 -1.00
CA ILE A 66 -14.08 14.95 -0.96
C ILE A 66 -13.97 15.53 -2.38
N GLU A 67 -14.57 16.73 -2.59
CA GLU A 67 -14.50 17.43 -3.88
C GLU A 67 -13.15 18.13 -4.09
N ASP A 68 -12.45 18.48 -3.02
CA ASP A 68 -11.20 19.22 -3.08
C ASP A 68 -10.02 18.25 -2.99
N LYS A 69 -9.35 18.03 -4.13
CA LYS A 69 -8.19 17.11 -4.28
C LYS A 69 -6.98 17.50 -3.41
N VAL A 70 -7.06 18.53 -2.60
CA VAL A 70 -6.00 19.00 -1.71
C VAL A 70 -5.95 18.19 -0.41
N ASP A 71 -7.06 17.60 0.02
CA ASP A 71 -7.15 16.76 1.22
C ASP A 71 -6.87 15.28 0.88
N TRP A 72 -5.68 15.01 0.38
CA TRP A 72 -5.26 13.64 0.06
C TRP A 72 -5.08 12.82 1.33
N SER A 73 -5.73 11.66 1.36
CA SER A 73 -5.47 10.70 2.43
C SER A 73 -4.13 10.00 2.25
N ILE A 74 -3.74 9.72 1.01
CA ILE A 74 -2.45 9.11 0.66
C ILE A 74 -1.96 9.69 -0.67
N PHE A 75 -0.69 10.08 -0.71
CA PHE A 75 0.05 10.36 -1.93
C PHE A 75 1.11 9.27 -2.15
N MET A 76 1.16 8.74 -3.37
CA MET A 76 2.15 7.75 -3.78
C MET A 76 2.86 8.21 -5.05
N SER A 77 4.16 7.94 -5.14
CA SER A 77 4.95 8.16 -6.36
C SER A 77 5.84 6.95 -6.63
N VAL A 78 6.07 6.69 -7.94
CA VAL A 78 6.99 5.65 -8.40
C VAL A 78 8.12 6.33 -9.17
N THR A 79 9.37 6.04 -8.79
CA THR A 79 10.57 6.63 -9.41
C THR A 79 11.59 5.57 -9.76
N ASP A 80 12.40 5.83 -10.81
CA ASP A 80 13.55 4.97 -11.12
C ASP A 80 14.62 5.15 -10.06
N MET A 81 15.14 4.04 -9.54
CA MET A 81 16.17 4.04 -8.52
C MET A 81 16.88 2.70 -8.46
N ASN A 82 18.18 2.67 -8.68
CA ASN A 82 18.95 1.45 -8.48
C ASN A 82 19.12 1.12 -6.99
N TYR A 83 19.55 -0.12 -6.69
CA TYR A 83 19.65 -0.58 -5.31
C TYR A 83 20.62 0.22 -4.44
N LEU A 84 21.74 0.67 -4.99
CA LEU A 84 22.73 1.46 -4.24
C LEU A 84 22.19 2.85 -3.91
N GLU A 85 21.54 3.50 -4.87
CA GLU A 85 20.85 4.77 -4.64
C GLU A 85 19.74 4.65 -3.60
N PHE A 86 19.00 3.54 -3.62
CA PHE A 86 17.98 3.25 -2.60
C PHE A 86 18.60 3.08 -1.20
N GLU A 87 19.73 2.36 -1.07
CA GLU A 87 20.41 2.21 0.22
C GLU A 87 20.92 3.56 0.75
N ASP A 88 21.48 4.41 -0.13
CA ASP A 88 21.92 5.76 0.25
C ASP A 88 20.74 6.64 0.67
N TYR A 89 19.65 6.63 -0.10
CA TYR A 89 18.44 7.39 0.20
C TYR A 89 17.82 6.95 1.54
N LYS A 90 17.70 5.64 1.75
CA LYS A 90 17.24 5.05 3.02
C LYS A 90 18.14 5.45 4.18
N GLY A 91 19.47 5.41 3.98
CA GLY A 91 20.44 5.84 4.96
C GLY A 91 20.30 7.31 5.34
N ASP A 92 20.03 8.18 4.38
CA ASP A 92 19.80 9.61 4.63
C ASP A 92 18.48 9.86 5.36
N ALA A 93 17.41 9.18 4.96
CA ALA A 93 16.13 9.24 5.67
C ALA A 93 16.26 8.78 7.13
N ALA A 94 17.05 7.74 7.38
CA ALA A 94 17.30 7.21 8.72
C ALA A 94 18.01 8.20 9.66
N LYS A 95 18.86 9.09 9.13
CA LYS A 95 19.59 10.10 9.94
C LYS A 95 18.66 11.14 10.57
N THR A 96 17.51 11.39 9.96
CA THR A 96 16.58 12.46 10.34
C THR A 96 15.27 11.95 10.91
N ALA A 97 14.92 10.67 10.71
CA ALA A 97 13.74 10.08 11.28
C ALA A 97 13.84 9.92 12.80
N ASN A 98 12.73 10.12 13.50
CA ASN A 98 12.64 9.90 14.94
C ASN A 98 12.41 8.44 15.31
N ASP A 99 11.76 7.68 14.41
CA ASP A 99 11.53 6.23 14.54
C ASP A 99 11.56 5.59 13.14
N ILE A 100 11.95 4.32 13.09
CA ILE A 100 12.03 3.54 11.85
C ILE A 100 11.38 2.20 12.10
N LYS A 101 10.43 1.84 11.25
CA LYS A 101 9.80 0.52 11.25
C LYS A 101 10.03 -0.16 9.92
N GLN A 102 10.18 -1.49 9.97
CA GLN A 102 10.30 -2.33 8.77
C GLN A 102 9.36 -3.51 8.87
N LYS A 103 8.61 -3.77 7.81
CA LYS A 103 7.76 -4.95 7.69
C LYS A 103 7.59 -5.33 6.21
N ASP A 104 7.82 -6.60 5.88
CA ASP A 104 7.57 -7.18 4.55
C ASP A 104 8.20 -6.39 3.38
N GLY A 105 9.45 -5.94 3.57
CA GLY A 105 10.17 -5.15 2.56
C GLY A 105 9.78 -3.68 2.48
N VAL A 106 8.82 -3.23 3.31
CA VAL A 106 8.45 -1.83 3.44
C VAL A 106 9.22 -1.20 4.60
N TRP A 107 9.81 -0.03 4.35
CA TRP A 107 10.48 0.81 5.34
C TRP A 107 9.62 2.02 5.63
N ALA A 108 9.31 2.27 6.90
CA ALA A 108 8.56 3.44 7.32
C ALA A 108 9.43 4.33 8.22
N PHE A 109 9.60 5.58 7.81
CA PHE A 109 10.34 6.62 8.50
C PHE A 109 9.35 7.60 9.11
N ILE A 110 9.39 7.74 10.44
CA ILE A 110 8.45 8.56 11.21
C ILE A 110 9.18 9.82 11.67
N TYR A 111 8.63 10.98 11.33
CA TYR A 111 9.16 12.30 11.65
C TYR A 111 8.19 13.04 12.57
N LYS A 112 8.69 13.62 13.65
CA LYS A 112 7.87 14.39 14.62
C LYS A 112 7.89 15.89 14.35
N GLU A 113 8.99 16.39 13.77
CA GLU A 113 9.19 17.81 13.51
C GLU A 113 9.52 18.03 12.01
N PRO A 114 9.08 19.12 11.37
CA PRO A 114 8.23 20.20 11.90
C PRO A 114 6.74 19.86 11.93
N GLN A 115 6.33 18.76 11.31
CA GLN A 115 4.97 18.21 11.30
C GLN A 115 5.07 16.70 11.44
N GLU A 116 4.22 16.11 12.25
CA GLU A 116 4.15 14.66 12.36
C GLU A 116 3.78 14.05 10.99
N ARG A 117 4.68 13.24 10.46
CA ARG A 117 4.50 12.59 9.16
C ARG A 117 5.19 11.25 9.12
N THR A 118 4.67 10.37 8.29
CA THR A 118 5.30 9.08 7.97
C THR A 118 5.64 9.05 6.49
N VAL A 119 6.80 8.54 6.15
CA VAL A 119 7.21 8.24 4.76
C VAL A 119 7.45 6.74 4.67
N MET A 120 6.75 6.07 3.76
CA MET A 120 6.95 4.65 3.52
C MET A 120 7.65 4.43 2.19
N LEU A 121 8.63 3.54 2.19
CA LEU A 121 9.45 3.20 1.02
C LEU A 121 9.35 1.70 0.75
N LYS A 122 9.14 1.34 -0.52
CA LYS A 122 9.25 -0.04 -1.01
C LYS A 122 10.06 -0.04 -2.31
N TRP A 123 11.19 -0.71 -2.30
CA TRP A 123 12.00 -0.88 -3.50
C TRP A 123 11.66 -2.21 -4.17
N PHE A 124 11.65 -2.21 -5.51
CA PHE A 124 11.39 -3.37 -6.34
C PHE A 124 12.65 -3.75 -7.13
N GLU A 125 12.89 -5.05 -7.30
CA GLU A 125 14.05 -5.59 -8.01
C GLU A 125 14.16 -5.12 -9.46
N CYS A 126 13.05 -4.67 -10.08
CA CYS A 126 13.03 -4.05 -11.40
C CYS A 126 13.59 -2.61 -11.43
N GLY A 127 14.17 -2.11 -10.34
CA GLY A 127 14.74 -0.77 -10.28
C GLY A 127 13.72 0.36 -10.10
N LYS A 128 12.60 0.08 -9.47
CA LYS A 128 11.57 1.07 -9.12
C LYS A 128 11.51 1.26 -7.61
N LEU A 129 11.39 2.51 -7.17
CA LEU A 129 11.10 2.89 -5.79
C LEU A 129 9.68 3.42 -5.71
N LEU A 130 8.87 2.82 -4.85
CA LEU A 130 7.59 3.37 -4.40
C LEU A 130 7.82 4.20 -3.14
N THR A 131 7.42 5.46 -3.19
CA THR A 131 7.34 6.35 -2.03
C THR A 131 5.87 6.62 -1.74
N LEU A 132 5.44 6.38 -0.51
CA LEU A 132 4.08 6.62 -0.05
C LEU A 132 4.10 7.58 1.15
N LEU A 133 3.26 8.62 1.07
CA LEU A 133 3.08 9.64 2.09
C LEU A 133 1.62 9.61 2.56
N PRO A 134 1.29 8.90 3.65
CA PRO A 134 -0.04 8.97 4.23
C PRO A 134 -0.26 10.33 4.90
N ALA A 135 -1.48 10.84 4.87
CA ALA A 135 -1.87 11.98 5.69
C ALA A 135 -1.74 11.64 7.18
N SER A 136 -1.55 12.66 8.03
CA SER A 136 -1.30 12.45 9.47
C SER A 136 -2.44 11.77 10.21
N ASP A 137 -3.66 11.91 9.72
CA ASP A 137 -4.90 11.31 10.24
C ASP A 137 -5.21 9.93 9.65
N PHE A 138 -4.44 9.51 8.63
CA PHE A 138 -4.63 8.20 7.99
C PHE A 138 -4.06 7.08 8.87
N ASN A 139 -4.80 5.98 8.98
CA ASN A 139 -4.35 4.84 9.76
C ASN A 139 -3.05 4.24 9.18
N TYR A 140 -2.00 4.16 9.99
CA TYR A 140 -0.72 3.58 9.62
C TYR A 140 -0.82 2.13 9.12
N ASP A 141 -1.65 1.32 9.75
CA ASP A 141 -1.80 -0.09 9.40
C ASP A 141 -2.48 -0.25 8.04
N ASP A 142 -3.47 0.59 7.71
CA ASP A 142 -4.12 0.61 6.40
C ASP A 142 -3.13 1.08 5.31
N ALA A 143 -2.36 2.13 5.58
CA ALA A 143 -1.32 2.58 4.66
C ALA A 143 -0.28 1.49 4.38
N LEU A 144 0.15 0.76 5.42
CA LEU A 144 1.08 -0.35 5.29
C LEU A 144 0.48 -1.50 4.46
N GLU A 145 -0.79 -1.83 4.68
CA GLU A 145 -1.47 -2.87 3.89
C GLU A 145 -1.58 -2.46 2.41
N ILE A 146 -1.89 -1.20 2.09
CA ILE A 146 -1.90 -0.70 0.71
C ILE A 146 -0.52 -0.88 0.07
N VAL A 147 0.56 -0.41 0.71
CA VAL A 147 1.94 -0.52 0.18
C VAL A 147 2.34 -1.97 -0.10
N ARG A 148 1.91 -2.89 0.74
CA ARG A 148 2.23 -4.33 0.59
C ARG A 148 1.61 -4.93 -0.66
N THR A 149 0.43 -4.48 -1.08
CA THR A 149 -0.28 -5.00 -2.26
C THR A 149 0.26 -4.48 -3.59
N PHE A 150 1.19 -3.50 -3.56
CA PHE A 150 1.76 -2.93 -4.77
C PHE A 150 2.57 -3.96 -5.55
N GLU A 151 2.22 -4.08 -6.83
CA GLU A 151 2.93 -4.86 -7.85
C GLU A 151 3.27 -3.94 -9.01
N ILE A 152 4.47 -4.08 -9.56
CA ILE A 152 4.95 -3.31 -10.70
C ILE A 152 5.35 -4.30 -11.80
N ASP A 153 4.74 -4.15 -12.97
CA ASP A 153 5.10 -4.87 -14.19
C ASP A 153 5.78 -3.93 -15.19
N VAL A 154 7.07 -4.17 -15.44
CA VAL A 154 7.87 -3.37 -16.38
C VAL A 154 7.89 -4.09 -17.72
N TRP A 155 7.40 -3.42 -18.77
CA TRP A 155 7.33 -3.97 -20.12
C TRP A 155 8.19 -3.14 -21.07
N GLY A 156 8.86 -3.83 -21.99
CA GLY A 156 9.70 -3.20 -23.02
C GLY A 156 11.20 -3.20 -22.76
N GLU A 157 11.70 -3.76 -21.66
CA GLU A 157 13.11 -4.12 -21.54
C GLU A 157 13.26 -5.62 -21.82
N ASP A 158 13.71 -5.98 -23.04
CA ASP A 158 14.51 -7.18 -23.21
C ASP A 158 15.70 -7.03 -22.25
N VAL A 159 15.65 -7.72 -21.13
CA VAL A 159 16.77 -7.87 -20.19
C VAL A 159 17.93 -8.48 -20.99
N ARG A 160 18.86 -7.64 -21.43
CA ARG A 160 20.12 -8.06 -22.04
C ARG A 160 21.20 -8.11 -20.98
#